data_38209d14538a7015eafe79873ad32027
#
_entry.id   38209d14538a7015eafe79873ad32027
#
_cell.length_a   1.000
_cell.length_b   1.000
_cell.length_c   1.000
_cell.angle_alpha   90.00
_cell.angle_beta   90.00
_cell.angle_gamma   90.00
#
_symmetry.space_group_name_H-M   'P 1'
#
loop_
_entity.id
_entity.type
_entity.pdbx_description
1 polymer ?
#
loop_
_entity_poly.entity_id
_entity_poly.type
_entity_poly.pdbx_seq_one_letter_code
_entity_poly.pdbx_strand_id
1 'polypeptide(L)'
;MTSIASDLESLITEYLPQLNSVTEDEYAVKPLPTKWSKKELVGHLIDSAQSNLRRFIVAQYEESTAINYNQDKWVAINNYQHEDVKDIIQLWYLLNKQIVFVLKNISVEMSQRISITDASYTIEWLAQDYIKHLKHHIHQVLNLEPVAYP
;
A
#
# COMPACT_ATOMS: atom_id res chain seq x y z
N MET A 1 -11.12 1.53 -14.38
CA MET A 1 -10.21 2.14 -13.35
C MET A 1 -10.96 3.00 -12.33
N THR A 2 -11.97 3.77 -12.72
CA THR A 2 -12.70 4.68 -11.81
C THR A 2 -13.33 3.97 -10.59
N SER A 3 -13.94 2.79 -10.77
CA SER A 3 -14.51 2.03 -9.63
C SER A 3 -13.42 1.58 -8.64
N ILE A 4 -12.30 1.05 -9.14
CA ILE A 4 -11.16 0.64 -8.32
C ILE A 4 -10.59 1.83 -7.53
N ALA A 5 -10.48 2.99 -8.18
CA ALA A 5 -10.05 4.21 -7.52
C ALA A 5 -11.04 4.67 -6.43
N SER A 6 -12.35 4.55 -6.67
CA SER A 6 -13.39 4.88 -5.68
C SER A 6 -13.38 3.90 -4.49
N ASP A 7 -13.13 2.62 -4.74
CA ASP A 7 -12.99 1.62 -3.68
C ASP A 7 -11.79 1.95 -2.78
N LEU A 8 -10.64 2.29 -3.37
CA LEU A 8 -9.46 2.72 -2.62
C LEU A 8 -9.73 4.01 -1.81
N GLU A 9 -10.37 5.01 -2.43
CA GLU A 9 -10.72 6.27 -1.76
C GLU A 9 -11.63 6.06 -0.55
N SER A 10 -12.61 5.16 -0.68
CA SER A 10 -13.51 4.78 0.40
C SER A 10 -12.74 4.11 1.54
N LEU A 11 -11.86 3.15 1.22
CA LEU A 11 -11.06 2.44 2.22
C LEU A 11 -10.13 3.37 3.01
N ILE A 12 -9.38 4.24 2.33
CA ILE A 12 -8.45 5.14 3.04
C ILE A 12 -9.19 6.17 3.90
N THR A 13 -10.38 6.59 3.47
CA THR A 13 -11.24 7.50 4.24
C THR A 13 -11.80 6.81 5.49
N GLU A 14 -12.21 5.55 5.36
CA GLU A 14 -12.74 4.74 6.46
C GLU A 14 -11.66 4.41 7.50
N TYR A 15 -10.44 4.04 7.04
CA TYR A 15 -9.40 3.56 7.95
C TYR A 15 -8.55 4.67 8.59
N LEU A 16 -8.46 5.85 7.98
CA LEU A 16 -7.66 6.95 8.52
C LEU A 16 -8.01 7.30 9.97
N PRO A 17 -9.28 7.54 10.36
CA PRO A 17 -9.62 7.83 11.75
C PRO A 17 -9.32 6.66 12.68
N GLN A 18 -9.50 5.43 12.24
CA GLN A 18 -9.21 4.23 13.01
C GLN A 18 -7.70 4.07 13.28
N LEU A 19 -6.86 4.29 12.26
CA LEU A 19 -5.40 4.29 12.41
C LEU A 19 -4.95 5.38 13.40
N ASN A 20 -5.53 6.57 13.32
CA ASN A 20 -5.22 7.66 14.26
C ASN A 20 -5.72 7.41 15.70
N SER A 21 -6.59 6.45 15.94
CA SER A 21 -7.08 6.10 17.28
C SER A 21 -6.19 5.10 18.02
N VAL A 22 -5.29 4.40 17.33
CA VAL A 22 -4.34 3.48 17.94
C VAL A 22 -3.21 4.27 18.61
N THR A 23 -2.84 3.90 19.82
CA THR A 23 -1.82 4.62 20.61
C THR A 23 -0.40 4.36 20.08
N GLU A 24 0.53 5.29 20.34
CA GLU A 24 1.94 5.14 20.00
C GLU A 24 2.53 3.85 20.61
N ASP A 25 2.20 3.55 21.86
CA ASP A 25 2.67 2.34 22.55
C ASP A 25 2.20 1.06 21.84
N GLU A 26 0.93 1.03 21.41
CA GLU A 26 0.40 -0.11 20.66
C GLU A 26 1.06 -0.26 19.29
N TYR A 27 1.39 0.86 18.63
CA TYR A 27 2.12 0.85 17.37
C TYR A 27 3.54 0.29 17.50
N ALA A 28 4.21 0.59 18.60
CA ALA A 28 5.61 0.21 18.82
C ALA A 28 5.81 -1.25 19.22
N VAL A 29 4.78 -1.93 19.73
CA VAL A 29 4.89 -3.32 20.21
C VAL A 29 5.15 -4.27 19.07
N LYS A 30 6.25 -5.04 19.19
CA LYS A 30 6.53 -6.21 18.33
C LYS A 30 5.90 -7.46 18.94
N PRO A 31 5.00 -8.16 18.24
CA PRO A 31 4.38 -9.40 18.78
C PRO A 31 5.42 -10.51 19.02
N LEU A 32 6.49 -10.53 18.22
CA LEU A 32 7.69 -11.36 18.38
C LEU A 32 8.90 -10.56 17.88
N PRO A 33 10.13 -10.86 18.34
CA PRO A 33 11.33 -10.14 17.89
C PRO A 33 11.55 -10.15 16.36
N THR A 34 11.08 -11.19 15.69
CA THR A 34 11.20 -11.39 14.23
C THR A 34 9.97 -10.92 13.43
N LYS A 35 8.94 -10.44 14.10
CA LYS A 35 7.71 -9.95 13.44
C LYS A 35 7.67 -8.42 13.44
N TRP A 36 7.07 -7.88 12.42
CA TRP A 36 6.84 -6.44 12.34
C TRP A 36 5.88 -5.96 13.42
N SER A 37 6.16 -4.78 13.96
CA SER A 37 5.21 -4.03 14.77
C SER A 37 4.09 -3.46 13.88
N LYS A 38 3.02 -2.93 14.49
CA LYS A 38 1.97 -2.23 13.75
C LYS A 38 2.54 -1.02 12.99
N LYS A 39 3.53 -0.33 13.57
CA LYS A 39 4.21 0.81 12.93
C LYS A 39 4.98 0.35 11.67
N GLU A 40 5.72 -0.74 11.75
CA GLU A 40 6.42 -1.33 10.62
C GLU A 40 5.45 -1.87 9.55
N LEU A 41 4.26 -2.37 9.93
CA LEU A 41 3.22 -2.76 8.98
C LEU A 41 2.68 -1.57 8.18
N VAL A 42 2.41 -0.42 8.84
CA VAL A 42 2.01 0.80 8.12
C VAL A 42 3.16 1.31 7.25
N GLY A 43 4.40 1.23 7.73
CA GLY A 43 5.61 1.52 6.95
C GLY A 43 5.71 0.64 5.69
N HIS A 44 5.48 -0.67 5.82
CA HIS A 44 5.41 -1.57 4.67
C HIS A 44 4.30 -1.17 3.67
N LEU A 45 3.17 -0.68 4.15
CA LEU A 45 2.11 -0.15 3.27
C LEU A 45 2.53 1.14 2.54
N ILE A 46 3.40 1.97 3.14
CA ILE A 46 4.03 3.12 2.45
C ILE A 46 4.94 2.62 1.33
N ASP A 47 5.81 1.64 1.61
CA ASP A 47 6.72 1.06 0.62
C ASP A 47 5.94 0.45 -0.56
N SER A 48 4.87 -0.27 -0.25
CA SER A 48 3.95 -0.84 -1.23
C SER A 48 3.29 0.26 -2.09
N ALA A 49 2.82 1.35 -1.45
CA ALA A 49 2.21 2.48 -2.14
C ALA A 49 3.18 3.16 -3.11
N GLN A 50 4.42 3.43 -2.69
CA GLN A 50 5.47 4.01 -3.54
C GLN A 50 5.78 3.13 -4.75
N SER A 51 5.94 1.83 -4.52
CA SER A 51 6.24 0.87 -5.59
C SER A 51 5.08 0.74 -6.58
N ASN A 52 3.84 0.65 -6.11
CA ASN A 52 2.68 0.53 -6.96
C ASN A 52 2.35 1.84 -7.69
N LEU A 53 2.49 3.00 -7.05
CA LEU A 53 2.37 4.30 -7.72
C LEU A 53 3.34 4.38 -8.92
N ARG A 54 4.59 3.97 -8.73
CA ARG A 54 5.58 3.92 -9.81
C ARG A 54 5.16 2.96 -10.92
N ARG A 55 4.67 1.77 -10.59
CA ARG A 55 4.16 0.79 -11.58
C ARG A 55 3.02 1.37 -12.40
N PHE A 56 2.03 1.98 -11.74
CA PHE A 56 0.86 2.58 -12.41
C PHE A 56 1.21 3.73 -13.34
N ILE A 57 2.27 4.48 -13.06
CA ILE A 57 2.73 5.58 -13.91
C ILE A 57 3.59 5.03 -15.05
N VAL A 58 4.64 4.27 -14.75
CA VAL A 58 5.65 3.84 -15.73
C VAL A 58 5.04 2.93 -16.80
N ALA A 59 4.18 2.00 -16.41
CA ALA A 59 3.56 1.08 -17.36
C ALA A 59 2.68 1.78 -18.41
N GLN A 60 2.28 3.04 -18.20
CA GLN A 60 1.51 3.79 -19.18
C GLN A 60 2.37 4.29 -20.36
N TYR A 61 3.68 4.41 -20.21
CA TYR A 61 4.56 4.94 -21.26
C TYR A 61 5.75 4.04 -21.58
N GLU A 62 6.12 3.13 -20.69
CA GLU A 62 7.15 2.10 -20.93
C GLU A 62 6.54 0.70 -20.96
N GLU A 63 7.01 -0.14 -21.87
CA GLU A 63 6.58 -1.53 -21.94
C GLU A 63 7.51 -2.44 -21.14
N SER A 64 6.90 -3.40 -20.41
CA SER A 64 7.62 -4.49 -19.75
C SER A 64 8.70 -4.05 -18.74
N THR A 65 8.56 -2.86 -18.14
CA THR A 65 9.49 -2.41 -17.09
C THR A 65 9.27 -3.21 -15.81
N ALA A 66 10.33 -3.87 -15.33
CA ALA A 66 10.30 -4.61 -14.07
C ALA A 66 10.52 -3.65 -12.89
N ILE A 67 9.55 -3.59 -11.98
CA ILE A 67 9.62 -2.78 -10.75
C ILE A 67 9.40 -3.70 -9.55
N ASN A 68 10.51 -4.12 -8.95
CA ASN A 68 10.55 -5.00 -7.79
C ASN A 68 11.22 -4.30 -6.60
N TYR A 69 10.89 -4.75 -5.40
CA TYR A 69 11.58 -4.34 -4.18
C TYR A 69 11.58 -5.49 -3.16
N ASN A 70 12.56 -5.48 -2.27
CA ASN A 70 12.61 -6.43 -1.15
C ASN A 70 11.97 -5.77 0.08
N GLN A 71 10.78 -6.21 0.44
CA GLN A 71 9.97 -5.61 1.49
C GLN A 71 10.66 -5.58 2.85
N ASP A 72 11.35 -6.67 3.22
CA ASP A 72 12.00 -6.77 4.53
C ASP A 72 13.18 -5.79 4.64
N LYS A 73 13.95 -5.65 3.55
CA LYS A 73 15.04 -4.68 3.49
C LYS A 73 14.54 -3.25 3.51
N TRP A 74 13.42 -2.96 2.82
CA TRP A 74 12.84 -1.63 2.81
C TRP A 74 12.37 -1.22 4.20
N VAL A 75 11.59 -2.06 4.87
CA VAL A 75 11.14 -1.80 6.24
C VAL A 75 12.31 -1.62 7.19
N ALA A 76 13.35 -2.46 7.08
CA ALA A 76 14.54 -2.37 7.93
C ALA A 76 15.36 -1.10 7.69
N ILE A 77 15.55 -0.70 6.41
CA ILE A 77 16.36 0.47 6.05
C ILE A 77 15.63 1.78 6.34
N ASN A 78 14.32 1.84 6.07
CA ASN A 78 13.48 2.99 6.42
C ASN A 78 13.36 3.19 7.93
N ASN A 79 13.56 2.12 8.73
CA ASN A 79 13.60 2.21 10.18
C ASN A 79 12.34 2.81 10.82
N TYR A 80 11.16 2.49 10.28
CA TYR A 80 9.87 3.01 10.72
C TYR A 80 9.59 2.90 12.21
N GLN A 81 10.22 1.93 12.87
CA GLN A 81 10.07 1.74 14.32
C GLN A 81 10.44 2.99 15.13
N HIS A 82 11.31 3.86 14.60
CA HIS A 82 11.82 5.05 15.27
C HIS A 82 11.22 6.37 14.73
N GLU A 83 10.32 6.30 13.76
CA GLU A 83 9.63 7.48 13.24
C GLU A 83 8.38 7.84 14.08
N ASP A 84 7.90 9.08 13.95
CA ASP A 84 6.63 9.51 14.54
C ASP A 84 5.46 8.82 13.81
N VAL A 85 4.57 8.20 14.56
CA VAL A 85 3.46 7.45 13.98
C VAL A 85 2.48 8.33 13.20
N LYS A 86 2.32 9.60 13.60
CA LYS A 86 1.42 10.53 12.89
C LYS A 86 1.97 10.87 11.50
N ASP A 87 3.27 11.03 11.39
CA ASP A 87 3.94 11.28 10.10
C ASP A 87 3.82 10.06 9.19
N ILE A 88 4.01 8.85 9.71
CA ILE A 88 3.82 7.58 8.98
C ILE A 88 2.38 7.46 8.46
N ILE A 89 1.37 7.68 9.31
CA ILE A 89 -0.04 7.61 8.91
C ILE A 89 -0.37 8.68 7.87
N GLN A 90 0.12 9.90 8.06
CA GLN A 90 -0.10 11.00 7.13
C GLN A 90 0.54 10.74 5.77
N LEU A 91 1.76 10.21 5.73
CA LEU A 91 2.45 9.85 4.50
C LEU A 91 1.71 8.71 3.77
N TRP A 92 1.31 7.65 4.50
CA TRP A 92 0.47 6.59 3.95
C TRP A 92 -0.80 7.13 3.29
N TYR A 93 -1.52 8.03 3.99
CA TYR A 93 -2.75 8.60 3.47
C TYR A 93 -2.53 9.44 2.21
N LEU A 94 -1.53 10.32 2.19
CA LEU A 94 -1.24 11.19 1.05
C LEU A 94 -0.77 10.41 -0.19
N LEU A 95 0.05 9.37 -0.01
CA LEU A 95 0.45 8.48 -1.10
C LEU A 95 -0.76 7.75 -1.71
N ASN A 96 -1.66 7.25 -0.88
CA ASN A 96 -2.86 6.59 -1.37
C ASN A 96 -3.82 7.57 -2.07
N LYS A 97 -3.95 8.80 -1.60
CA LYS A 97 -4.69 9.86 -2.34
C LYS A 97 -4.07 10.11 -3.72
N GLN A 98 -2.74 10.13 -3.82
CA GLN A 98 -2.06 10.27 -5.10
C GLN A 98 -2.35 9.07 -6.02
N ILE A 99 -2.34 7.85 -5.48
CA ILE A 99 -2.71 6.63 -6.23
C ILE A 99 -4.15 6.75 -6.75
N VAL A 100 -5.11 7.11 -5.90
CA VAL A 100 -6.51 7.34 -6.31
C VAL A 100 -6.59 8.30 -7.49
N PHE A 101 -5.87 9.43 -7.41
CA PHE A 101 -5.85 10.42 -8.48
C PHE A 101 -5.27 9.85 -9.79
N VAL A 102 -4.17 9.13 -9.72
CA VAL A 102 -3.55 8.47 -10.89
C VAL A 102 -4.51 7.44 -11.50
N LEU A 103 -5.08 6.54 -10.67
CA LEU A 103 -6.00 5.50 -11.15
C LEU A 103 -7.25 6.08 -11.82
N LYS A 104 -7.81 7.20 -11.32
CA LYS A 104 -8.95 7.87 -11.95
C LYS A 104 -8.65 8.36 -13.39
N ASN A 105 -7.40 8.64 -13.70
CA ASN A 105 -6.97 9.17 -14.99
C ASN A 105 -6.46 8.09 -15.97
N ILE A 106 -6.34 6.83 -15.56
CA ILE A 106 -5.93 5.74 -16.45
C ILE A 106 -7.11 5.34 -17.35
N SER A 107 -6.92 5.43 -18.67
CA SER A 107 -7.93 4.99 -19.65
C SER A 107 -8.10 3.46 -19.62
N VAL A 108 -9.22 2.97 -20.18
CA VAL A 108 -9.47 1.53 -20.29
C VAL A 108 -8.37 0.83 -21.08
N GLU A 109 -7.89 1.45 -22.16
CA GLU A 109 -6.79 0.92 -22.96
C GLU A 109 -5.49 0.83 -22.15
N MET A 110 -5.11 1.91 -21.45
CA MET A 110 -3.91 1.92 -20.62
C MET A 110 -3.99 0.94 -19.45
N SER A 111 -5.17 0.67 -18.91
CA SER A 111 -5.34 -0.27 -17.81
C SER A 111 -4.94 -1.71 -18.17
N GLN A 112 -4.92 -2.05 -19.46
CA GLN A 112 -4.52 -3.38 -19.97
C GLN A 112 -3.03 -3.50 -20.24
N ARG A 113 -2.25 -2.42 -20.11
CA ARG A 113 -0.80 -2.46 -20.27
C ARG A 113 -0.15 -3.28 -19.14
N ILE A 114 0.95 -3.92 -19.49
CA ILE A 114 1.67 -4.85 -18.61
C ILE A 114 2.74 -4.12 -17.80
N SER A 115 2.76 -4.39 -16.50
CA SER A 115 3.89 -4.15 -15.61
C SER A 115 4.43 -5.49 -15.11
N ILE A 116 5.73 -5.60 -14.94
CA ILE A 116 6.39 -6.81 -14.48
C ILE A 116 6.75 -6.66 -12.99
N THR A 117 6.35 -7.64 -12.20
CA THR A 117 6.76 -7.81 -10.80
C THR A 117 7.49 -9.15 -10.67
N ASP A 118 6.99 -10.09 -9.91
CA ASP A 118 7.38 -11.51 -9.94
C ASP A 118 6.86 -12.24 -11.19
N ALA A 119 5.78 -11.71 -11.77
CA ALA A 119 5.19 -12.14 -13.03
C ALA A 119 4.70 -10.91 -13.83
N SER A 120 4.01 -11.14 -14.95
CA SER A 120 3.46 -10.11 -15.81
C SER A 120 1.97 -9.90 -15.49
N TYR A 121 1.61 -8.68 -15.10
CA TYR A 121 0.24 -8.32 -14.73
C TYR A 121 -0.21 -7.06 -15.43
N THR A 122 -1.51 -6.94 -15.69
CA THR A 122 -2.09 -5.67 -16.17
C THR A 122 -2.11 -4.62 -15.04
N ILE A 123 -2.11 -3.34 -15.40
CA ILE A 123 -2.30 -2.25 -14.42
C ILE A 123 -3.60 -2.46 -13.63
N GLU A 124 -4.68 -2.87 -14.29
CA GLU A 124 -5.97 -3.12 -13.65
C GLU A 124 -5.87 -4.23 -12.59
N TRP A 125 -5.23 -5.35 -12.93
CA TRP A 125 -5.03 -6.45 -11.98
C TRP A 125 -4.19 -6.00 -10.78
N LEU A 126 -3.08 -5.30 -11.03
CA LEU A 126 -2.22 -4.77 -9.97
C LEU A 126 -2.95 -3.78 -9.04
N ALA A 127 -3.84 -2.96 -9.59
CA ALA A 127 -4.62 -2.03 -8.77
C ALA A 127 -5.63 -2.75 -7.87
N GLN A 128 -6.25 -3.82 -8.37
CA GLN A 128 -7.15 -4.66 -7.57
C GLN A 128 -6.38 -5.45 -6.49
N ASP A 129 -5.24 -6.01 -6.84
CA ASP A 129 -4.36 -6.72 -5.91
C ASP A 129 -3.82 -5.79 -4.82
N TYR A 130 -3.41 -4.58 -5.20
CA TYR A 130 -2.98 -3.55 -4.26
C TYR A 130 -4.03 -3.24 -3.18
N ILE A 131 -5.31 -3.13 -3.55
CA ILE A 131 -6.40 -2.90 -2.59
C ILE A 131 -6.56 -4.09 -1.63
N LYS A 132 -6.47 -5.32 -2.13
CA LYS A 132 -6.55 -6.52 -1.29
C LYS A 132 -5.39 -6.58 -0.31
N HIS A 133 -4.17 -6.33 -0.77
CA HIS A 133 -2.96 -6.27 0.03
C HIS A 133 -3.07 -5.20 1.13
N LEU A 134 -3.48 -3.98 0.77
CA LEU A 134 -3.70 -2.88 1.70
C LEU A 134 -4.71 -3.29 2.79
N LYS A 135 -5.86 -3.82 2.40
CA LYS A 135 -6.90 -4.24 3.32
C LYS A 135 -6.43 -5.34 4.28
N HIS A 136 -5.68 -6.34 3.75
CA HIS A 136 -5.09 -7.40 4.56
C HIS A 136 -4.25 -6.83 5.71
N HIS A 137 -3.29 -5.95 5.42
CA HIS A 137 -2.40 -5.40 6.44
C HIS A 137 -3.07 -4.37 7.36
N ILE A 138 -4.00 -3.56 6.86
CA ILE A 138 -4.78 -2.66 7.72
C ILE A 138 -5.61 -3.46 8.74
N HIS A 139 -6.20 -4.57 8.34
CA HIS A 139 -6.92 -5.44 9.27
C HIS A 139 -5.99 -6.04 10.35
N GLN A 140 -4.74 -6.36 10.00
CA GLN A 140 -3.72 -6.77 11.00
C GLN A 140 -3.39 -5.62 11.96
N VAL A 141 -3.19 -4.39 11.47
CA VAL A 141 -2.88 -3.22 12.32
C VAL A 141 -4.03 -2.92 13.29
N LEU A 142 -5.27 -2.97 12.81
CA LEU A 142 -6.46 -2.61 13.57
C LEU A 142 -7.07 -3.78 14.36
N ASN A 143 -6.49 -4.98 14.29
CA ASN A 143 -7.03 -6.21 14.90
C ASN A 143 -8.48 -6.51 14.45
N LEU A 144 -8.80 -6.28 13.18
CA LEU A 144 -10.08 -6.62 12.55
C LEU A 144 -10.08 -8.07 12.06
N GLU A 145 -11.26 -8.55 11.63
CA GLU A 145 -11.38 -9.88 11.03
C GLU A 145 -10.38 -10.05 9.87
N PRO A 146 -9.61 -11.15 9.85
CA PRO A 146 -8.57 -11.37 8.84
C PRO A 146 -9.12 -11.36 7.41
N VAL A 147 -8.44 -10.64 6.54
CA VAL A 147 -8.69 -10.71 5.09
C VAL A 147 -7.65 -11.62 4.47
N ALA A 148 -8.10 -12.65 3.76
CA ALA A 148 -7.19 -13.57 3.08
C ALA A 148 -6.42 -12.83 1.97
N TYR A 149 -5.08 -12.99 2.00
CA TYR A 149 -4.16 -12.53 0.96
C TYR A 149 -3.09 -13.60 0.77
N PRO A 150 -2.77 -14.02 -0.48
CA PRO A 150 -1.80 -15.08 -0.77
C PRO A 150 -0.40 -14.80 -0.24
#